data_cc6aa8a4cb1b6cfc0a4eb0c128618d80
#
_entry.id   cc6aa8a4cb1b6cfc0a4eb0c128618d80
#
_cell.length_a   1.000
_cell.length_b   1.000
_cell.length_c   1.000
_cell.angle_alpha   90.00
_cell.angle_beta   90.00
_cell.angle_gamma   90.00
#
_symmetry.space_group_name_H-M   'P 1'
#
loop_
_entity.id
_entity.type
_entity.pdbx_description
1 polymer ?
#
loop_
_entity_poly.entity_id
_entity_poly.type
_entity_poly.pdbx_seq_one_letter_code
_entity_poly.pdbx_strand_id
1 'polypeptide(L)'
;MSETENRIAETTNPPVNTAAPPPQPAPRGSDGPRMSTPETLANIFFEPGRTFEALRARPRVLVAALVMTFFTLLYTVMLLQKVPYEEMVREAVMNSPATAEMTQEQKEQAIEMRTNPFFKGISYASPLIGMAIFVAVGGALYLLGSMAVGKGVSYRQAASVWTYSSLPPLVLAMLANLVILFVRPPDASQAEQAMRGMVKVNPSVLVDGAAHPVLATALGSLDLFAIYGLVLASIGLRKVGRMSSGSAWAVVLGFYLIGLVFKIAVAAIMKTPMA
;
A
#
# COMPACT_ATOMS: atom_id res chain seq x y z
N MET A 1 47.83 56.70 78.78
CA MET A 1 48.66 55.85 77.91
C MET A 1 48.02 54.48 77.98
N SER A 2 47.53 53.85 77.05
CA SER A 2 47.54 53.88 75.62
C SER A 2 46.25 53.21 75.13
N GLU A 3 45.71 53.74 74.08
CA GLU A 3 44.57 53.20 73.31
C GLU A 3 44.87 51.83 72.77
N THR A 4 43.89 50.98 72.78
CA THR A 4 43.91 49.80 71.90
C THR A 4 42.56 49.69 71.19
N GLU A 5 42.61 49.95 70.00
CA GLU A 5 41.57 49.93 68.95
C GLU A 5 40.84 48.57 68.88
N ASN A 6 39.54 48.61 69.04
CA ASN A 6 38.66 47.47 68.84
C ASN A 6 38.18 47.53 67.36
N ARG A 7 38.86 46.83 66.51
CA ARG A 7 38.46 46.68 65.04
C ARG A 7 37.59 45.45 64.95
N ILE A 8 36.30 45.67 64.84
CA ILE A 8 35.30 44.65 64.52
C ILE A 8 35.57 44.18 63.06
N ALA A 9 35.97 42.94 62.92
CA ALA A 9 36.08 42.29 61.62
C ALA A 9 34.70 42.05 61.03
N GLU A 10 34.30 42.83 60.07
CA GLU A 10 33.12 42.63 59.23
C GLU A 10 33.38 41.45 58.27
N THR A 11 32.82 40.29 58.58
CA THR A 11 32.83 39.12 57.70
C THR A 11 31.92 39.39 56.52
N THR A 12 32.50 39.89 55.46
CA THR A 12 31.85 39.95 54.14
C THR A 12 31.70 38.52 53.58
N ASN A 13 30.47 37.98 53.64
CA ASN A 13 30.11 36.82 52.92
C ASN A 13 30.23 37.11 51.37
N PRO A 14 30.94 36.30 50.55
CA PRO A 14 30.96 36.50 49.15
C PRO A 14 29.54 36.32 48.57
N PRO A 15 29.17 37.10 47.54
CA PRO A 15 27.84 36.98 46.93
C PRO A 15 27.62 35.57 46.44
N VAL A 16 26.56 34.92 46.89
CA VAL A 16 26.10 33.64 46.37
C VAL A 16 25.75 33.87 44.88
N ASN A 17 26.61 33.36 44.03
CA ASN A 17 26.39 33.39 42.59
C ASN A 17 25.22 32.46 42.29
N THR A 18 24.00 32.99 42.31
CA THR A 18 22.79 32.31 41.81
C THR A 18 22.89 32.25 40.27
N ALA A 19 23.77 31.37 39.78
CA ALA A 19 23.76 31.01 38.40
C ALA A 19 22.33 30.50 38.09
N ALA A 20 21.69 31.16 37.13
CA ALA A 20 20.38 30.70 36.62
C ALA A 20 20.48 29.21 36.26
N PRO A 21 19.48 28.39 36.62
CA PRO A 21 19.49 26.97 36.24
C PRO A 21 19.72 26.86 34.75
N PRO A 22 20.54 25.90 34.29
CA PRO A 22 20.78 25.71 32.85
C PRO A 22 19.45 25.58 32.14
N PRO A 23 19.30 26.21 30.95
CA PRO A 23 18.05 26.16 30.24
C PRO A 23 17.67 24.70 30.05
N GLN A 24 16.47 24.32 30.50
CA GLN A 24 15.95 22.99 30.32
C GLN A 24 15.99 22.71 28.84
N PRO A 25 16.52 21.54 28.41
CA PRO A 25 16.48 21.18 27.01
C PRO A 25 15.04 21.23 26.54
N ALA A 26 14.80 22.08 25.54
CA ALA A 26 13.46 22.22 24.96
C ALA A 26 12.91 20.80 24.66
N PRO A 27 11.63 20.52 24.99
CA PRO A 27 11.06 19.21 24.73
C PRO A 27 11.37 18.86 23.28
N ARG A 28 12.02 17.72 23.06
CA ARG A 28 12.31 17.21 21.72
C ARG A 28 10.97 16.94 21.03
N GLY A 29 10.33 18.01 20.57
CA GLY A 29 9.15 17.95 19.75
C GLY A 29 9.51 17.22 18.48
N SER A 30 8.74 16.23 18.12
CA SER A 30 8.84 15.54 16.82
C SER A 30 8.82 16.60 15.73
N ASP A 31 9.95 16.81 15.04
CA ASP A 31 10.18 17.82 14.00
C ASP A 31 9.38 17.55 12.72
N GLY A 32 8.08 17.40 12.79
CA GLY A 32 7.23 17.18 11.63
C GLY A 32 5.83 17.76 11.81
N PRO A 33 5.15 18.09 10.70
CA PRO A 33 3.79 18.61 10.75
C PRO A 33 2.89 17.62 11.49
N ARG A 34 2.13 18.12 12.47
CA ARG A 34 1.15 17.32 13.20
C ARG A 34 -0.14 17.30 12.39
N MET A 35 -0.50 16.15 11.84
CA MET A 35 -1.77 15.92 11.15
C MET A 35 -2.64 14.97 11.96
N SER A 36 -3.94 15.22 11.98
CA SER A 36 -4.95 14.27 12.45
C SER A 36 -5.06 13.07 11.50
N THR A 37 -5.72 12.01 11.92
CA THR A 37 -5.91 10.83 11.03
C THR A 37 -6.77 11.14 9.81
N PRO A 38 -7.93 11.81 9.92
CA PRO A 38 -8.70 12.21 8.74
C PRO A 38 -7.94 13.16 7.81
N GLU A 39 -7.21 14.11 8.37
CA GLU A 39 -6.37 15.03 7.60
C GLU A 39 -5.28 14.29 6.82
N THR A 40 -4.63 13.28 7.43
CA THR A 40 -3.62 12.46 6.76
C THR A 40 -4.23 11.65 5.59
N LEU A 41 -5.46 11.13 5.75
CA LEU A 41 -6.16 10.39 4.69
C LEU A 41 -6.61 11.30 3.54
N ALA A 42 -7.03 12.53 3.82
CA ALA A 42 -7.43 13.47 2.78
C ALA A 42 -6.21 14.07 2.07
N ASN A 43 -5.22 14.52 2.83
CA ASN A 43 -4.08 15.24 2.27
C ASN A 43 -3.13 14.35 1.46
N ILE A 44 -3.19 13.02 1.58
CA ILE A 44 -2.39 12.15 0.72
C ILE A 44 -2.72 12.33 -0.78
N PHE A 45 -3.94 12.77 -1.10
CA PHE A 45 -4.38 13.05 -2.46
C PHE A 45 -3.87 14.39 -2.99
N PHE A 46 -3.72 15.41 -2.12
CA PHE A 46 -3.48 16.81 -2.50
C PHE A 46 -2.10 17.31 -2.10
N GLU A 47 -1.61 16.90 -0.92
CA GLU A 47 -0.33 17.32 -0.34
C GLU A 47 0.49 16.10 0.11
N PRO A 48 0.86 15.17 -0.81
CA PRO A 48 1.52 13.92 -0.42
C PRO A 48 2.85 14.14 0.30
N GLY A 49 3.62 15.15 -0.10
CA GLY A 49 4.90 15.47 0.52
C GLY A 49 4.76 15.80 2.01
N ARG A 50 3.79 16.65 2.38
CA ARG A 50 3.50 17.03 3.77
C ARG A 50 2.93 15.87 4.57
N THR A 51 2.08 15.07 3.94
CA THR A 51 1.50 13.85 4.53
C THR A 51 2.60 12.86 4.91
N PHE A 52 3.55 12.57 4.02
CA PHE A 52 4.65 11.67 4.32
C PHE A 52 5.63 12.22 5.37
N GLU A 53 5.80 13.54 5.46
CA GLU A 53 6.56 14.15 6.57
C GLU A 53 5.89 13.91 7.92
N ALA A 54 4.57 14.04 8.00
CA ALA A 54 3.81 13.71 9.20
C ALA A 54 3.91 12.21 9.55
N LEU A 55 3.83 11.32 8.54
CA LEU A 55 3.96 9.88 8.70
C LEU A 55 5.37 9.45 9.14
N ARG A 56 6.42 10.20 8.81
CA ARG A 56 7.77 9.95 9.31
C ARG A 56 7.82 10.02 10.84
N ALA A 57 7.20 11.03 11.40
CA ALA A 57 7.18 11.24 12.87
C ALA A 57 6.21 10.28 13.58
N ARG A 58 5.08 9.97 12.95
CA ARG A 58 4.02 9.11 13.49
C ARG A 58 3.52 8.14 12.40
N PRO A 59 4.20 7.02 12.19
CA PRO A 59 3.79 6.03 11.21
C PRO A 59 2.40 5.47 11.54
N ARG A 60 1.49 5.54 10.57
CA ARG A 60 0.11 5.05 10.69
C ARG A 60 -0.17 4.13 9.50
N VAL A 61 -0.41 2.88 9.76
CA VAL A 61 -0.67 1.88 8.72
C VAL A 61 -2.14 1.48 8.72
N LEU A 62 -2.66 1.19 9.93
CA LEU A 62 -3.94 0.51 10.10
C LEU A 62 -5.12 1.24 9.45
N VAL A 63 -5.24 2.56 9.65
CA VAL A 63 -6.41 3.30 9.16
C VAL A 63 -6.45 3.35 7.64
N ALA A 64 -5.31 3.58 6.97
CA ALA A 64 -5.24 3.54 5.52
C ALA A 64 -5.55 2.13 4.98
N ALA A 65 -5.00 1.08 5.62
CA ALA A 65 -5.30 -0.30 5.27
C ALA A 65 -6.80 -0.63 5.45
N LEU A 66 -7.44 -0.16 6.52
CA LEU A 66 -8.88 -0.34 6.73
C LEU A 66 -9.72 0.36 5.68
N VAL A 67 -9.36 1.58 5.27
CA VAL A 67 -10.05 2.30 4.17
C VAL A 67 -9.91 1.53 2.86
N MET A 68 -8.70 1.06 2.53
CA MET A 68 -8.47 0.25 1.34
C MET A 68 -9.29 -1.05 1.38
N THR A 69 -9.28 -1.75 2.52
CA THR A 69 -10.07 -2.96 2.73
C THR A 69 -11.57 -2.69 2.56
N PHE A 70 -12.07 -1.58 3.10
CA PHE A 70 -13.47 -1.20 2.97
C PHE A 70 -13.88 -1.06 1.50
N PHE A 71 -13.14 -0.32 0.69
CA PHE A 71 -13.46 -0.15 -0.73
C PHE A 71 -13.35 -1.45 -1.52
N THR A 72 -12.32 -2.27 -1.24
CA THR A 72 -12.17 -3.58 -1.88
C THR A 72 -13.30 -4.52 -1.49
N LEU A 73 -13.65 -4.57 -0.21
CA LEU A 73 -14.76 -5.41 0.29
C LEU A 73 -16.10 -4.94 -0.28
N LEU A 74 -16.35 -3.62 -0.31
CA LEU A 74 -17.55 -3.04 -0.89
C LEU A 74 -17.71 -3.46 -2.36
N TYR A 75 -16.65 -3.33 -3.14
CA TYR A 75 -16.63 -3.78 -4.53
C TYR A 75 -16.90 -5.28 -4.65
N THR A 76 -16.19 -6.10 -3.86
CA THR A 76 -16.37 -7.57 -3.86
C THR A 76 -17.81 -7.97 -3.54
N VAL A 77 -18.39 -7.38 -2.50
CA VAL A 77 -19.79 -7.68 -2.10
C VAL A 77 -20.76 -7.25 -3.21
N MET A 78 -20.59 -6.06 -3.79
CA MET A 78 -21.46 -5.58 -4.87
C MET A 78 -21.34 -6.45 -6.13
N LEU A 79 -20.13 -6.90 -6.46
CA LEU A 79 -19.89 -7.82 -7.58
C LEU A 79 -20.60 -9.16 -7.37
N LEU A 80 -20.43 -9.76 -6.19
CA LEU A 80 -21.06 -11.06 -5.84
C LEU A 80 -22.59 -11.00 -5.74
N GLN A 81 -23.18 -9.79 -5.58
CA GLN A 81 -24.62 -9.58 -5.70
C GLN A 81 -25.09 -9.52 -7.16
N LYS A 82 -24.23 -9.15 -8.10
CA LYS A 82 -24.56 -9.05 -9.52
C LYS A 82 -24.33 -10.37 -10.26
N VAL A 83 -23.30 -11.12 -9.87
CA VAL A 83 -22.95 -12.41 -10.47
C VAL A 83 -22.98 -13.48 -9.38
N PRO A 84 -23.86 -14.51 -9.50
CA PRO A 84 -23.94 -15.59 -8.52
C PRO A 84 -22.58 -16.29 -8.36
N TYR A 85 -22.16 -16.46 -7.12
CA TYR A 85 -20.85 -17.05 -6.80
C TYR A 85 -20.65 -18.43 -7.43
N GLU A 86 -21.68 -19.23 -7.47
CA GLU A 86 -21.66 -20.59 -8.03
C GLU A 86 -21.42 -20.57 -9.54
N GLU A 87 -22.03 -19.63 -10.26
CA GLU A 87 -21.79 -19.43 -11.70
C GLU A 87 -20.36 -18.98 -11.98
N MET A 88 -19.85 -18.07 -11.16
CA MET A 88 -18.45 -17.63 -11.25
C MET A 88 -17.47 -18.79 -11.05
N VAL A 89 -17.70 -19.64 -10.05
CA VAL A 89 -16.84 -20.79 -9.78
C VAL A 89 -16.93 -21.80 -10.90
N ARG A 90 -18.15 -22.08 -11.42
CA ARG A 90 -18.38 -22.99 -12.53
C ARG A 90 -17.63 -22.53 -13.78
N GLU A 91 -17.80 -21.27 -14.16
CA GLU A 91 -17.14 -20.68 -15.32
C GLU A 91 -15.62 -20.72 -15.18
N ALA A 92 -15.10 -20.35 -14.01
CA ALA A 92 -13.66 -20.37 -13.71
C ALA A 92 -13.07 -21.79 -13.78
N VAL A 93 -13.82 -22.82 -13.35
CA VAL A 93 -13.34 -24.21 -13.42
C VAL A 93 -13.47 -24.77 -14.83
N MET A 94 -14.56 -24.48 -15.54
CA MET A 94 -14.80 -25.04 -16.88
C MET A 94 -13.85 -24.47 -17.93
N ASN A 95 -13.51 -23.19 -17.87
CA ASN A 95 -12.75 -22.46 -18.89
C ASN A 95 -11.29 -22.14 -18.49
N SER A 96 -10.85 -22.51 -17.30
CA SER A 96 -9.46 -22.26 -16.89
C SER A 96 -8.48 -23.18 -17.62
N PRO A 97 -7.38 -22.64 -18.15
CA PRO A 97 -6.28 -23.47 -18.65
C PRO A 97 -5.71 -24.44 -17.61
N ALA A 98 -5.74 -24.06 -16.33
CA ALA A 98 -5.26 -24.91 -15.24
C ALA A 98 -6.10 -26.17 -15.01
N THR A 99 -7.33 -26.18 -15.48
CA THR A 99 -8.26 -27.32 -15.38
C THR A 99 -8.52 -27.99 -16.72
N ALA A 100 -7.80 -27.59 -17.78
CA ALA A 100 -8.02 -28.09 -19.15
C ALA A 100 -7.85 -29.62 -19.26
N GLU A 101 -6.91 -30.19 -18.49
CA GLU A 101 -6.62 -31.64 -18.49
C GLU A 101 -7.52 -32.45 -17.53
N MET A 102 -8.37 -31.78 -16.75
CA MET A 102 -9.28 -32.44 -15.83
C MET A 102 -10.46 -33.11 -16.58
N THR A 103 -10.88 -34.29 -16.10
CA THR A 103 -12.12 -34.91 -16.57
C THR A 103 -13.33 -34.10 -16.12
N GLN A 104 -14.49 -34.30 -16.75
CA GLN A 104 -15.73 -33.62 -16.34
C GLN A 104 -16.11 -33.93 -14.89
N GLU A 105 -15.92 -35.17 -14.45
CA GLU A 105 -16.15 -35.58 -13.07
C GLU A 105 -15.22 -34.82 -12.08
N GLN A 106 -13.94 -34.70 -12.41
CA GLN A 106 -12.99 -33.92 -11.61
C GLN A 106 -13.35 -32.43 -11.55
N LYS A 107 -13.84 -31.86 -12.67
CA LYS A 107 -14.32 -30.48 -12.71
C LYS A 107 -15.55 -30.27 -11.84
N GLU A 108 -16.53 -31.17 -11.89
CA GLU A 108 -17.72 -31.08 -11.03
C GLU A 108 -17.36 -31.22 -9.53
N GLN A 109 -16.46 -32.13 -9.18
CA GLN A 109 -15.95 -32.23 -7.80
C GLN A 109 -15.23 -30.95 -7.36
N ALA A 110 -14.44 -30.33 -8.23
CA ALA A 110 -13.77 -29.05 -7.93
C ALA A 110 -14.79 -27.90 -7.76
N ILE A 111 -15.87 -27.89 -8.53
CA ILE A 111 -16.95 -26.90 -8.38
C ILE A 111 -17.66 -27.12 -7.05
N GLU A 112 -18.09 -28.35 -6.73
CA GLU A 112 -18.76 -28.68 -5.48
C GLU A 112 -17.90 -28.29 -4.26
N MET A 113 -16.61 -28.62 -4.29
CA MET A 113 -15.69 -28.25 -3.22
C MET A 113 -15.59 -26.72 -3.07
N ARG A 114 -15.45 -25.95 -4.16
CA ARG A 114 -15.29 -24.50 -4.12
C ARG A 114 -16.58 -23.76 -3.79
N THR A 115 -17.75 -24.32 -4.09
CA THR A 115 -19.07 -23.75 -3.76
C THR A 115 -19.54 -24.09 -2.34
N ASN A 116 -18.83 -24.96 -1.64
CA ASN A 116 -19.09 -25.27 -0.23
C ASN A 116 -19.12 -23.96 0.60
N PRO A 117 -20.02 -23.83 1.60
CA PRO A 117 -20.13 -22.64 2.45
C PRO A 117 -18.82 -22.17 3.09
N PHE A 118 -17.91 -23.08 3.43
CA PHE A 118 -16.59 -22.74 3.97
C PHE A 118 -15.74 -21.97 2.96
N PHE A 119 -15.59 -22.46 1.73
CA PHE A 119 -14.81 -21.79 0.69
C PHE A 119 -15.48 -20.49 0.23
N LYS A 120 -16.81 -20.46 0.16
CA LYS A 120 -17.58 -19.25 -0.07
C LYS A 120 -17.28 -18.18 1.00
N GLY A 121 -17.26 -18.58 2.28
CA GLY A 121 -16.87 -17.69 3.38
C GLY A 121 -15.44 -17.15 3.26
N ILE A 122 -14.49 -18.01 2.86
CA ILE A 122 -13.10 -17.58 2.59
C ILE A 122 -13.04 -16.56 1.46
N SER A 123 -13.84 -16.73 0.40
CA SER A 123 -13.89 -15.78 -0.72
C SER A 123 -14.34 -14.39 -0.29
N TYR A 124 -15.32 -14.29 0.61
CA TYR A 124 -15.72 -13.01 1.22
C TYR A 124 -14.66 -12.44 2.18
N ALA A 125 -13.90 -13.29 2.85
CA ALA A 125 -12.83 -12.87 3.75
C ALA A 125 -11.51 -12.54 3.03
N SER A 126 -11.36 -12.96 1.77
CA SER A 126 -10.12 -12.82 1.00
C SER A 126 -9.59 -11.38 0.90
N PRO A 127 -10.41 -10.31 0.80
CA PRO A 127 -9.89 -8.94 0.80
C PRO A 127 -9.20 -8.55 2.11
N LEU A 128 -9.66 -9.07 3.25
CA LEU A 128 -9.04 -8.83 4.56
C LEU A 128 -7.67 -9.51 4.65
N ILE A 129 -7.62 -10.78 4.29
CA ILE A 129 -6.39 -11.58 4.31
C ILE A 129 -5.39 -11.00 3.30
N GLY A 130 -5.85 -10.72 2.08
CA GLY A 130 -5.05 -10.13 1.02
C GLY A 130 -4.46 -8.78 1.42
N MET A 131 -5.24 -7.92 2.08
CA MET A 131 -4.75 -6.62 2.56
C MET A 131 -3.68 -6.78 3.66
N ALA A 132 -3.84 -7.72 4.58
CA ALA A 132 -2.83 -7.98 5.60
C ALA A 132 -1.51 -8.43 4.97
N ILE A 133 -1.56 -9.36 4.01
CA ILE A 133 -0.40 -9.83 3.25
C ILE A 133 0.21 -8.69 2.43
N PHE A 134 -0.61 -7.90 1.73
CA PHE A 134 -0.20 -6.76 0.91
C PHE A 134 0.60 -5.73 1.73
N VAL A 135 0.12 -5.38 2.91
CA VAL A 135 0.81 -4.45 3.83
C VAL A 135 2.08 -5.06 4.38
N ALA A 136 2.04 -6.34 4.79
CA ALA A 136 3.18 -7.02 5.37
C ALA A 136 4.33 -7.16 4.37
N VAL A 137 4.03 -7.65 3.18
CA VAL A 137 5.03 -7.87 2.11
C VAL A 137 5.53 -6.53 1.57
N GLY A 138 4.64 -5.59 1.25
CA GLY A 138 5.04 -4.30 0.70
C GLY A 138 5.86 -3.47 1.68
N GLY A 139 5.51 -3.50 2.98
CA GLY A 139 6.31 -2.89 4.03
C GLY A 139 7.72 -3.50 4.13
N ALA A 140 7.83 -4.83 4.01
CA ALA A 140 9.11 -5.53 4.00
C ALA A 140 9.95 -5.18 2.77
N LEU A 141 9.35 -5.13 1.58
CA LEU A 141 10.03 -4.74 0.34
C LEU A 141 10.63 -3.32 0.45
N TYR A 142 9.84 -2.34 0.91
CA TYR A 142 10.34 -0.97 1.06
C TYR A 142 11.37 -0.84 2.18
N LEU A 143 11.26 -1.64 3.25
CA LEU A 143 12.32 -1.74 4.26
C LEU A 143 13.63 -2.23 3.65
N LEU A 144 13.59 -3.38 2.95
CA LEU A 144 14.77 -3.98 2.30
C LEU A 144 15.39 -3.03 1.27
N GLY A 145 14.56 -2.41 0.42
CA GLY A 145 15.02 -1.43 -0.55
C GLY A 145 15.69 -0.21 0.10
N SER A 146 15.12 0.25 1.23
CA SER A 146 15.72 1.35 2.01
C SER A 146 17.07 0.97 2.59
N MET A 147 17.21 -0.24 3.10
CA MET A 147 18.48 -0.78 3.62
C MET A 147 19.52 -0.92 2.49
N ALA A 148 19.11 -1.40 1.33
CA ALA A 148 19.99 -1.57 0.16
C ALA A 148 20.62 -0.24 -0.31
N VAL A 149 19.93 0.88 -0.14
CA VAL A 149 20.48 2.22 -0.45
C VAL A 149 21.11 2.91 0.78
N GLY A 150 21.40 2.16 1.85
CA GLY A 150 22.09 2.66 3.04
C GLY A 150 21.22 3.59 3.91
N LYS A 151 19.89 3.45 3.89
CA LYS A 151 18.97 4.27 4.69
C LYS A 151 18.26 3.44 5.76
N GLY A 152 18.34 3.90 7.00
CA GLY A 152 17.63 3.30 8.12
C GLY A 152 16.21 3.85 8.25
N VAL A 153 15.21 3.08 7.82
CA VAL A 153 13.79 3.31 8.14
C VAL A 153 13.30 2.17 9.01
N SER A 154 12.34 2.45 9.88
CA SER A 154 11.67 1.35 10.61
C SER A 154 10.67 0.65 9.71
N TYR A 155 10.35 -0.62 10.03
CA TYR A 155 9.31 -1.36 9.31
C TYR A 155 7.97 -0.60 9.27
N ARG A 156 7.56 0.02 10.40
CA ARG A 156 6.32 0.83 10.46
C ARG A 156 6.35 2.02 9.51
N GLN A 157 7.50 2.66 9.35
CA GLN A 157 7.67 3.75 8.39
C GLN A 157 7.60 3.24 6.95
N ALA A 158 8.28 2.15 6.62
CA ALA A 158 8.23 1.52 5.30
C ALA A 158 6.81 1.06 4.94
N ALA A 159 6.12 0.37 5.86
CA ALA A 159 4.74 -0.05 5.70
C ALA A 159 3.78 1.16 5.56
N SER A 160 4.01 2.28 6.26
CA SER A 160 3.23 3.50 6.08
C SER A 160 3.42 4.09 4.69
N VAL A 161 4.65 4.12 4.17
CA VAL A 161 4.91 4.58 2.79
C VAL A 161 4.18 3.70 1.80
N TRP A 162 4.33 2.38 1.91
CA TRP A 162 3.65 1.42 1.03
C TRP A 162 2.13 1.62 1.03
N THR A 163 1.52 1.64 2.21
CA THR A 163 0.06 1.70 2.35
C THR A 163 -0.49 3.04 1.87
N TYR A 164 0.13 4.17 2.27
CA TYR A 164 -0.35 5.49 1.86
C TYR A 164 -0.05 5.83 0.40
N SER A 165 0.99 5.29 -0.21
CA SER A 165 1.21 5.44 -1.65
C SER A 165 0.22 4.63 -2.50
N SER A 166 -0.29 3.52 -1.95
CA SER A 166 -1.28 2.66 -2.61
C SER A 166 -2.73 3.11 -2.36
N LEU A 167 -2.99 3.91 -1.32
CA LEU A 167 -4.35 4.31 -0.94
C LEU A 167 -5.06 5.12 -2.05
N PRO A 168 -4.51 6.25 -2.57
CA PRO A 168 -5.20 7.03 -3.59
C PRO A 168 -5.49 6.24 -4.88
N PRO A 169 -4.51 5.56 -5.50
CA PRO A 169 -4.79 4.81 -6.72
C PRO A 169 -5.79 3.69 -6.51
N LEU A 170 -5.74 2.96 -5.38
CA LEU A 170 -6.70 1.91 -5.08
C LEU A 170 -8.12 2.45 -4.90
N VAL A 171 -8.29 3.51 -4.11
CA VAL A 171 -9.61 4.11 -3.87
C VAL A 171 -10.23 4.62 -5.18
N LEU A 172 -9.45 5.32 -6.00
CA LEU A 172 -9.91 5.81 -7.30
C LEU A 172 -10.28 4.66 -8.25
N ALA A 173 -9.44 3.61 -8.31
CA ALA A 173 -9.73 2.43 -9.12
C ALA A 173 -11.00 1.70 -8.64
N MET A 174 -11.18 1.52 -7.32
CA MET A 174 -12.38 0.87 -6.77
C MET A 174 -13.65 1.68 -7.00
N LEU A 175 -13.59 3.00 -6.86
CA LEU A 175 -14.72 3.88 -7.19
C LEU A 175 -15.08 3.79 -8.67
N ALA A 176 -14.11 3.82 -9.57
CA ALA A 176 -14.34 3.69 -10.99
C ALA A 176 -14.89 2.28 -11.34
N ASN A 177 -14.37 1.22 -10.72
CA ASN A 177 -14.91 -0.13 -10.86
C ASN A 177 -16.36 -0.25 -10.37
N LEU A 178 -16.71 0.39 -9.25
CA LEU A 178 -18.10 0.44 -8.77
C LEU A 178 -19.00 1.12 -9.78
N VAL A 179 -18.60 2.25 -10.35
CA VAL A 179 -19.40 2.94 -11.39
C VAL A 179 -19.63 2.00 -12.57
N ILE A 180 -18.58 1.34 -13.09
CA ILE A 180 -18.74 0.41 -14.22
C ILE A 180 -19.63 -0.77 -13.85
N LEU A 181 -19.49 -1.33 -12.65
CA LEU A 181 -20.33 -2.43 -12.17
C LEU A 181 -21.83 -2.11 -12.19
N PHE A 182 -22.20 -0.85 -11.92
CA PHE A 182 -23.59 -0.41 -11.97
C PHE A 182 -24.07 -0.08 -13.37
N VAL A 183 -23.20 0.49 -14.22
CA VAL A 183 -23.54 0.87 -15.60
C VAL A 183 -23.56 -0.34 -16.53
N ARG A 184 -22.60 -1.24 -16.36
CA ARG A 184 -22.41 -2.42 -17.20
C ARG A 184 -22.04 -3.63 -16.32
N PRO A 185 -23.02 -4.28 -15.68
CA PRO A 185 -22.76 -5.49 -14.88
C PRO A 185 -22.09 -6.56 -15.73
N PRO A 186 -21.04 -7.25 -15.24
CA PRO A 186 -20.42 -8.36 -15.92
C PRO A 186 -21.36 -9.58 -15.92
N ASP A 187 -21.27 -10.40 -16.93
CA ASP A 187 -21.81 -11.76 -16.93
C ASP A 187 -20.86 -12.74 -16.21
N ALA A 188 -21.28 -14.00 -16.06
CA ALA A 188 -20.48 -15.01 -15.37
C ALA A 188 -19.12 -15.25 -16.03
N SER A 189 -19.03 -15.15 -17.36
CA SER A 189 -17.78 -15.36 -18.12
C SER A 189 -16.77 -14.23 -17.89
N GLN A 190 -17.24 -13.05 -17.54
CA GLN A 190 -16.42 -11.85 -17.25
C GLN A 190 -16.11 -11.73 -15.75
N ALA A 191 -16.72 -12.55 -14.91
CA ALA A 191 -16.67 -12.39 -13.47
C ALA A 191 -15.26 -12.56 -12.89
N GLU A 192 -14.44 -13.49 -13.37
CA GLU A 192 -13.05 -13.64 -12.96
C GLU A 192 -12.24 -12.38 -13.28
N GLN A 193 -12.43 -11.82 -14.46
CA GLN A 193 -11.80 -10.55 -14.83
C GLN A 193 -12.32 -9.41 -13.98
N ALA A 194 -13.62 -9.35 -13.70
CA ALA A 194 -14.23 -8.34 -12.86
C ALA A 194 -13.68 -8.37 -11.42
N MET A 195 -13.36 -9.53 -10.88
CA MET A 195 -12.69 -9.65 -9.57
C MET A 195 -11.31 -9.00 -9.54
N ARG A 196 -10.61 -8.96 -10.66
CA ARG A 196 -9.30 -8.28 -10.79
C ARG A 196 -9.45 -6.78 -11.04
N GLY A 197 -10.63 -6.33 -11.44
CA GLY A 197 -10.99 -4.96 -11.78
C GLY A 197 -11.41 -4.84 -13.24
N MET A 198 -12.50 -4.08 -13.46
CA MET A 198 -13.08 -3.83 -14.79
C MET A 198 -12.45 -2.62 -15.48
N VAL A 199 -11.92 -1.70 -14.69
CA VAL A 199 -11.26 -0.49 -15.20
C VAL A 199 -9.87 -0.81 -15.70
N LYS A 200 -9.65 -0.60 -17.00
CA LYS A 200 -8.34 -0.72 -17.64
C LYS A 200 -7.93 0.65 -18.19
N VAL A 201 -7.02 1.31 -17.51
CA VAL A 201 -6.43 2.60 -17.95
C VAL A 201 -4.97 2.41 -18.37
N ASN A 202 -4.76 1.42 -19.23
CA ASN A 202 -3.46 1.02 -19.72
C ASN A 202 -3.55 0.57 -21.20
N PRO A 203 -2.44 0.56 -21.95
CA PRO A 203 -2.41 0.24 -23.37
C PRO A 203 -2.77 -1.21 -23.72
N SER A 204 -2.91 -2.11 -22.77
CA SER A 204 -3.28 -3.52 -23.05
C SER A 204 -4.65 -3.67 -23.72
N VAL A 205 -5.51 -2.66 -23.61
CA VAL A 205 -6.82 -2.63 -24.29
C VAL A 205 -6.72 -2.65 -25.82
N LEU A 206 -5.54 -2.34 -26.36
CA LEU A 206 -5.27 -2.31 -27.80
C LEU A 206 -4.76 -3.64 -28.35
N VAL A 207 -4.58 -4.65 -27.48
CA VAL A 207 -3.95 -5.93 -27.83
C VAL A 207 -4.88 -7.08 -27.45
N ASP A 208 -5.00 -8.05 -28.35
CA ASP A 208 -5.64 -9.32 -28.02
C ASP A 208 -4.75 -10.08 -27.01
N GLY A 209 -5.19 -10.10 -25.74
CA GLY A 209 -4.46 -10.74 -24.67
C GLY A 209 -4.37 -12.26 -24.80
N ALA A 210 -5.33 -12.92 -25.47
CA ALA A 210 -5.30 -14.35 -25.71
C ALA A 210 -4.23 -14.71 -26.74
N ALA A 211 -4.11 -13.91 -27.80
CA ALA A 211 -3.11 -14.11 -28.86
C ALA A 211 -1.69 -13.68 -28.42
N HIS A 212 -1.60 -12.64 -27.57
CA HIS A 212 -0.32 -12.03 -27.17
C HIS A 212 -0.23 -11.79 -25.65
N PRO A 213 -0.25 -12.85 -24.82
CA PRO A 213 -0.33 -12.71 -23.35
C PRO A 213 0.84 -11.95 -22.74
N VAL A 214 2.05 -12.15 -23.24
CA VAL A 214 3.27 -11.45 -22.78
C VAL A 214 3.18 -9.95 -23.08
N LEU A 215 2.79 -9.59 -24.31
CA LEU A 215 2.66 -8.18 -24.69
C LEU A 215 1.52 -7.50 -23.93
N ALA A 216 0.37 -8.17 -23.77
CA ALA A 216 -0.75 -7.67 -23.00
C ALA A 216 -0.35 -7.45 -21.52
N THR A 217 0.45 -8.35 -20.94
CA THR A 217 0.98 -8.21 -19.57
C THR A 217 1.93 -7.01 -19.44
N ALA A 218 2.84 -6.86 -20.39
CA ALA A 218 3.78 -5.74 -20.39
C ALA A 218 3.05 -4.39 -20.51
N LEU A 219 2.12 -4.28 -21.47
CA LEU A 219 1.31 -3.07 -21.66
C LEU A 219 0.33 -2.82 -20.51
N GLY A 220 -0.25 -3.87 -19.92
CA GLY A 220 -1.11 -3.78 -18.75
C GLY A 220 -0.40 -3.24 -17.51
N SER A 221 0.92 -3.44 -17.45
CA SER A 221 1.72 -2.90 -16.35
C SER A 221 1.93 -1.39 -16.44
N LEU A 222 1.72 -0.75 -17.60
CA LEU A 222 1.75 0.70 -17.77
C LEU A 222 0.41 1.35 -17.38
N ASP A 223 -0.14 0.89 -16.28
CA ASP A 223 -1.43 1.38 -15.77
C ASP A 223 -1.30 2.72 -15.08
N LEU A 224 -2.25 3.64 -15.34
CA LEU A 224 -2.22 4.99 -14.80
C LEU A 224 -2.27 5.01 -13.26
N PHE A 225 -3.07 4.13 -12.64
CA PHE A 225 -3.14 4.03 -11.19
C PHE A 225 -1.84 3.50 -10.61
N ALA A 226 -1.20 2.52 -11.29
CA ALA A 226 0.11 2.02 -10.90
C ALA A 226 1.18 3.11 -10.97
N ILE A 227 1.23 3.87 -12.05
CA ILE A 227 2.16 5.00 -12.22
C ILE A 227 1.95 6.04 -11.12
N TYR A 228 0.70 6.38 -10.81
CA TYR A 228 0.38 7.30 -9.72
C TYR A 228 0.90 6.77 -8.37
N GLY A 229 0.69 5.49 -8.08
CA GLY A 229 1.23 4.84 -6.88
C GLY A 229 2.76 4.89 -6.79
N LEU A 230 3.47 4.65 -7.92
CA LEU A 230 4.93 4.75 -7.97
C LEU A 230 5.45 6.17 -7.67
N VAL A 231 4.78 7.19 -8.20
CA VAL A 231 5.11 8.59 -7.91
C VAL A 231 4.93 8.88 -6.42
N LEU A 232 3.80 8.51 -5.84
CA LEU A 232 3.55 8.68 -4.40
C LEU A 232 4.57 7.92 -3.54
N ALA A 233 4.91 6.70 -3.92
CA ALA A 233 5.91 5.89 -3.24
C ALA A 233 7.31 6.54 -3.25
N SER A 234 7.70 7.08 -4.40
CA SER A 234 8.95 7.83 -4.53
C SER A 234 8.98 9.05 -3.60
N ILE A 235 7.88 9.84 -3.57
CA ILE A 235 7.74 10.97 -2.64
C ILE A 235 7.82 10.48 -1.19
N GLY A 236 7.12 9.38 -0.87
CA GLY A 236 7.09 8.79 0.46
C GLY A 236 8.47 8.35 0.96
N LEU A 237 9.22 7.60 0.15
CA LEU A 237 10.57 7.16 0.49
C LEU A 237 11.55 8.33 0.65
N ARG A 238 11.43 9.37 -0.18
CA ARG A 238 12.23 10.60 -0.04
C ARG A 238 11.96 11.27 1.30
N LYS A 239 10.69 11.46 1.66
CA LYS A 239 10.28 12.23 2.85
C LYS A 239 10.48 11.43 4.15
N VAL A 240 10.10 10.17 4.16
CA VAL A 240 10.21 9.29 5.33
C VAL A 240 11.64 8.80 5.52
N GLY A 241 12.27 8.29 4.47
CA GLY A 241 13.63 7.73 4.51
C GLY A 241 14.75 8.76 4.35
N ARG A 242 14.41 10.05 4.13
CA ARG A 242 15.40 11.11 3.82
C ARG A 242 16.34 10.68 2.68
N MET A 243 15.78 10.06 1.66
CA MET A 243 16.52 9.59 0.50
C MET A 243 16.69 10.69 -0.53
N SER A 244 17.74 10.59 -1.35
CA SER A 244 17.82 11.35 -2.60
C SER A 244 16.69 10.93 -3.55
N SER A 245 16.34 11.79 -4.50
CA SER A 245 15.34 11.46 -5.51
C SER A 245 15.73 10.19 -6.29
N GLY A 246 17.01 10.10 -6.70
CA GLY A 246 17.54 8.95 -7.42
C GLY A 246 17.43 7.65 -6.63
N SER A 247 17.82 7.65 -5.34
CA SER A 247 17.70 6.45 -4.48
C SER A 247 16.26 6.01 -4.27
N ALA A 248 15.34 6.95 -4.07
CA ALA A 248 13.92 6.63 -3.90
C ALA A 248 13.33 6.00 -5.16
N TRP A 249 13.59 6.59 -6.34
CA TRP A 249 13.18 6.03 -7.62
C TRP A 249 13.84 4.68 -7.91
N ALA A 250 15.12 4.50 -7.58
CA ALA A 250 15.80 3.22 -7.74
C ALA A 250 15.14 2.09 -6.95
N VAL A 251 14.72 2.37 -5.70
CA VAL A 251 13.98 1.39 -4.88
C VAL A 251 12.62 1.08 -5.48
N VAL A 252 11.83 2.12 -5.80
CA VAL A 252 10.46 1.96 -6.31
C VAL A 252 10.46 1.25 -7.67
N LEU A 253 11.26 1.73 -8.62
CA LEU A 253 11.33 1.13 -9.96
C LEU A 253 12.01 -0.24 -9.92
N GLY A 254 12.99 -0.46 -9.04
CA GLY A 254 13.62 -1.76 -8.88
C GLY A 254 12.60 -2.84 -8.53
N PHE A 255 11.79 -2.63 -7.50
CA PHE A 255 10.75 -3.61 -7.15
C PHE A 255 9.62 -3.70 -8.19
N TYR A 256 9.25 -2.58 -8.80
CA TYR A 256 8.28 -2.59 -9.89
C TYR A 256 8.77 -3.45 -11.07
N LEU A 257 10.01 -3.27 -11.51
CA LEU A 257 10.61 -4.04 -12.61
C LEU A 257 10.78 -5.52 -12.27
N ILE A 258 11.18 -5.84 -11.02
CA ILE A 258 11.23 -7.24 -10.57
C ILE A 258 9.83 -7.88 -10.65
N GLY A 259 8.80 -7.18 -10.16
CA GLY A 259 7.42 -7.64 -10.26
C GLY A 259 6.95 -7.77 -11.72
N LEU A 260 7.33 -6.85 -12.59
CA LEU A 260 7.02 -6.89 -14.02
C LEU A 260 7.67 -8.10 -14.71
N VAL A 261 8.96 -8.33 -14.46
CA VAL A 261 9.67 -9.50 -15.00
C VAL A 261 9.01 -10.80 -14.54
N PHE A 262 8.63 -10.88 -13.27
CA PHE A 262 7.92 -12.04 -12.74
C PHE A 262 6.55 -12.24 -13.43
N LYS A 263 5.75 -11.19 -13.57
CA LYS A 263 4.45 -11.24 -14.27
C LYS A 263 4.63 -11.70 -15.74
N ILE A 264 5.62 -11.16 -16.45
CA ILE A 264 5.93 -11.54 -17.83
C ILE A 264 6.32 -13.02 -17.90
N ALA A 265 7.18 -13.49 -17.01
CA ALA A 265 7.59 -14.90 -16.98
C ALA A 265 6.39 -15.83 -16.73
N VAL A 266 5.52 -15.50 -15.78
CA VAL A 266 4.30 -16.25 -15.52
C VAL A 266 3.36 -16.23 -16.74
N ALA A 267 3.15 -15.07 -17.37
CA ALA A 267 2.32 -14.95 -18.57
C ALA A 267 2.85 -15.80 -19.75
N ALA A 268 4.19 -15.89 -19.89
CA ALA A 268 4.81 -16.72 -20.93
C ALA A 268 4.60 -18.22 -20.67
N ILE A 269 4.70 -18.65 -19.41
CA ILE A 269 4.52 -20.06 -19.02
C ILE A 269 3.04 -20.46 -19.08
N MET A 270 2.16 -19.65 -18.51
CA MET A 270 0.73 -19.97 -18.41
C MET A 270 -0.06 -19.63 -19.68
N LYS A 271 0.56 -18.94 -20.63
CA LYS A 271 -0.08 -18.46 -21.88
C LYS A 271 -1.35 -17.63 -21.63
N THR A 272 -1.41 -16.93 -20.49
CA THR A 272 -2.51 -16.06 -20.09
C THR A 272 -1.97 -14.70 -19.66
N PRO A 273 -2.64 -13.58 -19.99
CA PRO A 273 -2.19 -12.26 -19.58
C PRO A 273 -2.30 -12.10 -18.06
N MET A 274 -1.27 -11.50 -17.44
CA MET A 274 -1.22 -11.14 -16.04
C MET A 274 -1.46 -9.63 -15.90
N ALA A 275 -2.74 -9.25 -15.82
CA ALA A 275 -3.13 -7.83 -15.66
C ALA A 275 -3.05 -7.36 -14.19
#